data_4c83f1d88f42c471cad9727309de69e0
#
_entry.id   4c83f1d88f42c471cad9727309de69e0
#
_cell.length_a   1.000
_cell.length_b   1.000
_cell.length_c   1.000
_cell.angle_alpha   90.00
_cell.angle_beta   90.00
_cell.angle_gamma   90.00
#
_symmetry.space_group_name_H-M   'P 1'
#
loop_
_entity.id
_entity.type
_entity.pdbx_description
1 polymer ?
#
loop_
_entity_poly.entity_id
_entity_poly.type
_entity_poly.pdbx_seq_one_letter_code
_entity_poly.pdbx_strand_id
1 'polypeptide(L)'
;VTDIEADGPTPLHNSMLSFASVAIEADGTRHGEFEAVLTPRVDRQPNETTMEWWATQPEAYKAATEGAEDPALVMPRFADWVESLPGYKVFAAAPMIFDGLWMDHYLDQFAGTRVLGGPFRTRQIFRGGGVCLYTMAGTLRGAPYLDWGMSKLPAEFYGHIPHTHRAIDDARGFANVLVELFRLSSALPPITGSASDFR
;
A
#
# COMPACT_ATOMS: atom_id res chain seq x y z
N VAL A 1 -3.15 5.09 1.52
CA VAL A 1 -3.31 3.71 1.05
C VAL A 1 -2.47 3.53 -0.20
N THR A 2 -1.66 2.48 -0.24
CA THR A 2 -0.72 2.24 -1.34
C THR A 2 -0.94 0.85 -1.92
N ASP A 3 -0.81 0.77 -3.24
CA ASP A 3 -0.74 -0.46 -4.01
C ASP A 3 0.51 -0.44 -4.90
N ILE A 4 1.13 -1.61 -5.16
CA ILE A 4 2.32 -1.72 -6.00
C ILE A 4 2.17 -2.84 -7.04
N GLU A 5 2.91 -2.67 -8.13
CA GLU A 5 3.10 -3.70 -9.15
C GLU A 5 4.58 -4.06 -9.25
N ALA A 6 4.87 -5.34 -9.41
CA ALA A 6 6.25 -5.84 -9.42
C ALA A 6 6.47 -6.94 -10.45
N ASP A 7 7.73 -7.16 -10.83
CA ASP A 7 8.14 -8.24 -11.73
C ASP A 7 8.50 -9.54 -10.98
N GLY A 8 8.14 -9.63 -9.69
CA GLY A 8 8.36 -10.83 -8.88
C GLY A 8 7.96 -10.69 -7.42
N PRO A 9 8.15 -11.72 -6.60
CA PRO A 9 7.59 -11.79 -5.25
C PRO A 9 8.35 -11.00 -4.18
N THR A 10 9.57 -10.52 -4.43
CA THR A 10 10.40 -9.93 -3.38
C THR A 10 11.34 -8.83 -3.88
N PRO A 11 11.46 -7.70 -3.17
CA PRO A 11 12.37 -6.61 -3.55
C PRO A 11 13.86 -7.00 -3.42
N LEU A 12 14.18 -8.15 -2.82
CA LEU A 12 15.56 -8.62 -2.72
C LEU A 12 16.09 -9.13 -4.06
N HIS A 13 15.23 -9.62 -4.94
CA HIS A 13 15.62 -10.27 -6.19
C HIS A 13 14.94 -9.66 -7.43
N ASN A 14 13.85 -8.95 -7.23
CA ASN A 14 12.96 -8.45 -8.28
C ASN A 14 12.82 -6.93 -8.22
N SER A 15 12.14 -6.34 -9.19
CA SER A 15 11.91 -4.89 -9.29
C SER A 15 10.45 -4.53 -9.04
N MET A 16 10.21 -3.42 -8.35
CA MET A 16 8.94 -2.74 -8.38
C MET A 16 8.80 -2.03 -9.72
N LEU A 17 7.70 -2.27 -10.42
CA LEU A 17 7.41 -1.69 -11.74
C LEU A 17 6.64 -0.38 -11.64
N SER A 18 5.67 -0.34 -10.75
CA SER A 18 4.90 0.88 -10.47
C SER A 18 4.32 0.85 -9.06
N PHE A 19 3.89 2.01 -8.60
CA PHE A 19 3.10 2.13 -7.38
C PHE A 19 2.20 3.35 -7.45
N ALA A 20 1.14 3.32 -6.64
CA ALA A 20 0.32 4.49 -6.42
C ALA A 20 -0.12 4.57 -4.96
N SER A 21 -0.32 5.80 -4.49
CA SER A 21 -0.79 6.08 -3.14
C SER A 21 -1.92 7.10 -3.15
N VAL A 22 -2.95 6.84 -2.35
CA VAL A 22 -4.07 7.75 -2.10
C VAL A 22 -4.01 8.21 -0.66
N ALA A 23 -3.90 9.52 -0.46
CA ALA A 23 -3.97 10.16 0.85
C ALA A 23 -5.43 10.43 1.22
N ILE A 24 -5.92 9.75 2.27
CA ILE A 24 -7.32 9.79 2.67
C ILE A 24 -7.46 9.79 4.19
N GLU A 25 -8.43 10.51 4.73
CA GLU A 25 -8.81 10.45 6.14
C GLU A 25 -9.88 9.39 6.40
N ALA A 26 -10.11 9.07 7.67
CA ALA A 26 -11.09 8.07 8.08
C ALA A 26 -12.54 8.43 7.69
N ASP A 27 -12.83 9.71 7.49
CA ASP A 27 -14.14 10.22 7.04
C ASP A 27 -14.31 10.23 5.52
N GLY A 28 -13.27 9.88 4.78
CA GLY A 28 -13.25 9.86 3.31
C GLY A 28 -12.69 11.13 2.66
N THR A 29 -12.26 12.13 3.44
CA THR A 29 -11.60 13.33 2.89
C THR A 29 -10.29 12.96 2.21
N ARG A 30 -10.15 13.31 0.92
CA ARG A 30 -8.97 13.04 0.10
C ARG A 30 -8.05 14.26 0.05
N HIS A 31 -6.74 14.03 0.22
CA HIS A 31 -5.70 15.08 0.19
C HIS A 31 -4.80 15.02 -1.04
N GLY A 32 -4.96 14.00 -1.88
CA GLY A 32 -4.22 13.85 -3.12
C GLY A 32 -3.83 12.40 -3.40
N GLU A 33 -3.20 12.25 -4.55
CA GLU A 33 -2.74 10.97 -5.07
C GLU A 33 -1.31 11.13 -5.60
N PHE A 34 -0.55 10.05 -5.53
CA PHE A 34 0.78 9.94 -6.14
C PHE A 34 0.83 8.66 -6.94
N GLU A 35 1.25 8.74 -8.18
CA GLU A 35 1.43 7.58 -9.05
C GLU A 35 2.80 7.68 -9.73
N ALA A 36 3.49 6.55 -9.87
CA ALA A 36 4.74 6.49 -10.59
C ALA A 36 4.98 5.11 -11.21
N VAL A 37 5.62 5.12 -12.36
CA VAL A 37 6.18 3.94 -13.03
C VAL A 37 7.69 3.99 -12.89
N LEU A 38 8.31 2.88 -12.53
CA LEU A 38 9.71 2.80 -12.16
C LEU A 38 10.53 1.99 -13.17
N THR A 39 11.70 2.50 -13.51
CA THR A 39 12.67 1.71 -14.28
C THR A 39 13.10 0.49 -13.47
N PRO A 40 12.97 -0.73 -14.04
CA PRO A 40 13.44 -1.94 -13.39
C PRO A 40 14.91 -1.85 -13.03
N ARG A 41 15.28 -2.40 -11.89
CA ARG A 41 16.65 -2.34 -11.37
C ARG A 41 17.57 -3.27 -12.18
N VAL A 42 18.72 -2.75 -12.58
CA VAL A 42 19.71 -3.51 -13.37
C VAL A 42 20.36 -4.66 -12.60
N ASP A 43 20.32 -4.63 -11.26
CA ASP A 43 20.87 -5.64 -10.36
C ASP A 43 19.82 -6.67 -9.91
N ARG A 44 18.65 -6.67 -10.52
CA ARG A 44 17.52 -7.58 -10.25
C ARG A 44 17.11 -8.32 -11.51
N GLN A 45 16.40 -9.41 -11.32
CA GLN A 45 15.89 -10.22 -12.43
C GLN A 45 14.37 -10.44 -12.26
N PRO A 46 13.59 -10.32 -13.34
CA PRO A 46 12.18 -10.68 -13.30
C PRO A 46 11.99 -12.15 -12.93
N ASN A 47 10.93 -12.45 -12.18
CA ASN A 47 10.55 -13.82 -11.87
C ASN A 47 9.75 -14.42 -13.03
N GLU A 48 10.14 -15.59 -13.53
CA GLU A 48 9.55 -16.25 -14.69
C GLU A 48 8.02 -16.43 -14.54
N THR A 49 7.57 -17.00 -13.43
CA THR A 49 6.14 -17.22 -13.17
C THR A 49 5.34 -15.91 -13.12
N THR A 50 5.93 -14.86 -12.54
CA THR A 50 5.31 -13.53 -12.51
C THR A 50 5.20 -12.95 -13.92
N MET A 51 6.22 -13.14 -14.75
CA MET A 51 6.19 -12.66 -16.14
C MET A 51 5.22 -13.45 -17.02
N GLU A 52 5.06 -14.75 -16.78
CA GLU A 52 4.00 -15.55 -17.41
C GLU A 52 2.60 -15.01 -17.05
N TRP A 53 2.39 -14.66 -15.80
CA TRP A 53 1.14 -14.02 -15.36
C TRP A 53 0.94 -12.66 -16.04
N TRP A 54 1.97 -11.79 -16.07
CA TRP A 54 1.91 -10.48 -16.75
C TRP A 54 1.57 -10.62 -18.23
N ALA A 55 2.02 -11.68 -18.90
CA ALA A 55 1.67 -11.95 -20.29
C ALA A 55 0.16 -12.16 -20.50
N THR A 56 -0.59 -12.52 -19.45
CA THR A 56 -2.05 -12.61 -19.48
C THR A 56 -2.75 -11.26 -19.23
N GLN A 57 -2.00 -10.22 -18.84
CA GLN A 57 -2.50 -8.90 -18.45
C GLN A 57 -1.82 -7.76 -19.26
N PRO A 58 -1.83 -7.78 -20.61
CA PRO A 58 -0.96 -6.91 -21.42
C PRO A 58 -1.21 -5.42 -21.22
N GLU A 59 -2.46 -5.00 -21.02
CA GLU A 59 -2.79 -3.59 -20.80
C GLU A 59 -2.33 -3.10 -19.43
N ALA A 60 -2.49 -3.92 -18.40
CA ALA A 60 -2.01 -3.61 -17.05
C ALA A 60 -0.46 -3.57 -17.02
N TYR A 61 0.20 -4.55 -17.66
CA TYR A 61 1.66 -4.57 -17.77
C TYR A 61 2.20 -3.33 -18.51
N LYS A 62 1.55 -2.93 -19.59
CA LYS A 62 1.88 -1.71 -20.31
C LYS A 62 1.78 -0.49 -19.39
N ALA A 63 0.67 -0.36 -18.66
CA ALA A 63 0.47 0.74 -17.71
C ALA A 63 1.52 0.74 -16.58
N ALA A 64 1.94 -0.43 -16.12
CA ALA A 64 2.94 -0.58 -15.07
C ALA A 64 4.39 -0.35 -15.54
N THR A 65 4.64 -0.20 -16.86
CA THR A 65 6.00 -0.11 -17.42
C THR A 65 6.23 1.08 -18.35
N GLU A 66 5.18 1.68 -18.90
CA GLU A 66 5.31 2.79 -19.86
C GLU A 66 5.63 4.11 -19.14
N GLY A 67 6.64 4.83 -19.64
CA GLY A 67 7.03 6.11 -19.05
C GLY A 67 7.85 6.00 -17.77
N ALA A 68 8.54 4.89 -17.56
CA ALA A 68 9.30 4.60 -16.35
C ALA A 68 10.39 5.64 -16.04
N GLU A 69 10.47 6.03 -14.77
CA GLU A 69 11.45 6.94 -14.22
C GLU A 69 12.42 6.21 -13.26
N ASP A 70 13.61 6.76 -13.08
CA ASP A 70 14.59 6.24 -12.12
C ASP A 70 14.03 6.27 -10.69
N PRO A 71 14.00 5.14 -9.95
CA PRO A 71 13.60 5.11 -8.53
C PRO A 71 14.34 6.11 -7.65
N ALA A 72 15.59 6.42 -7.97
CA ALA A 72 16.38 7.41 -7.23
C ALA A 72 15.84 8.84 -7.35
N LEU A 73 15.07 9.13 -8.39
CA LEU A 73 14.38 10.42 -8.58
C LEU A 73 12.95 10.38 -8.02
N VAL A 74 12.28 9.25 -8.17
CA VAL A 74 10.86 9.11 -7.79
C VAL A 74 10.68 9.01 -6.28
N MET A 75 11.46 8.15 -5.61
CA MET A 75 11.22 7.87 -4.19
C MET A 75 11.44 9.08 -3.26
N PRO A 76 12.44 9.95 -3.48
CA PRO A 76 12.53 11.21 -2.76
C PRO A 76 11.30 12.11 -2.98
N ARG A 77 10.80 12.26 -4.23
CA ARG A 77 9.59 13.05 -4.53
C ARG A 77 8.37 12.48 -3.83
N PHE A 78 8.24 11.15 -3.79
CA PHE A 78 7.17 10.50 -3.01
C PHE A 78 7.27 10.80 -1.52
N ALA A 79 8.47 10.72 -0.94
CA ALA A 79 8.68 11.02 0.47
C ALA A 79 8.36 12.49 0.79
N ASP A 80 8.75 13.44 -0.07
CA ASP A 80 8.43 14.87 0.06
C ASP A 80 6.92 15.11 -0.08
N TRP A 81 6.25 14.42 -1.01
CA TRP A 81 4.79 14.47 -1.13
C TRP A 81 4.10 13.98 0.15
N VAL A 82 4.52 12.84 0.72
CA VAL A 82 3.97 12.35 1.99
C VAL A 82 4.18 13.37 3.11
N GLU A 83 5.35 13.99 3.21
CA GLU A 83 5.63 15.02 4.22
C GLU A 83 4.74 16.25 4.07
N SER A 84 4.41 16.64 2.82
CA SER A 84 3.55 17.79 2.54
C SER A 84 2.08 17.60 2.94
N LEU A 85 1.63 16.35 3.12
CA LEU A 85 0.26 16.04 3.52
C LEU A 85 -0.04 16.51 4.95
N PRO A 86 -1.27 16.89 5.27
CA PRO A 86 -1.64 17.30 6.62
C PRO A 86 -1.62 16.14 7.63
N GLY A 87 -1.53 16.45 8.90
CA GLY A 87 -1.71 15.51 10.00
C GLY A 87 -0.65 14.40 10.12
N TYR A 88 -0.96 13.38 10.90
CA TYR A 88 -0.14 12.18 11.03
C TYR A 88 -0.45 11.20 9.90
N LYS A 89 0.59 10.74 9.23
CA LYS A 89 0.48 9.79 8.13
C LYS A 89 0.69 8.37 8.64
N VAL A 90 -0.23 7.48 8.31
CA VAL A 90 -0.14 6.04 8.57
C VAL A 90 -0.15 5.33 7.22
N PHE A 91 0.79 4.43 7.01
CA PHE A 91 0.81 3.62 5.79
C PHE A 91 -0.25 2.53 5.86
N ALA A 92 -0.98 2.29 4.78
CA ALA A 92 -1.97 1.22 4.69
C ALA A 92 -1.87 0.51 3.34
N ALA A 93 -2.05 -0.82 3.34
CA ALA A 93 -1.95 -1.64 2.13
C ALA A 93 -2.71 -2.96 2.24
N ALA A 94 -2.86 -3.65 1.11
CA ALA A 94 -3.65 -4.88 1.00
C ALA A 94 -2.97 -5.99 0.15
N PRO A 95 -2.10 -6.84 0.74
CA PRO A 95 -1.72 -6.95 2.15
C PRO A 95 -0.50 -6.10 2.51
N MET A 96 -0.44 -5.59 3.72
CA MET A 96 0.69 -4.80 4.23
C MET A 96 2.05 -5.49 4.08
N ILE A 97 2.10 -6.81 4.22
CA ILE A 97 3.35 -7.59 4.14
C ILE A 97 3.93 -7.64 2.71
N PHE A 98 3.13 -7.38 1.69
CA PHE A 98 3.59 -7.30 0.30
C PHE A 98 3.91 -5.85 -0.06
N ASP A 99 2.92 -5.00 -0.23
CA ASP A 99 3.13 -3.60 -0.66
C ASP A 99 4.00 -2.82 0.31
N GLY A 100 3.80 -3.02 1.62
CA GLY A 100 4.60 -2.38 2.65
C GLY A 100 6.06 -2.80 2.62
N LEU A 101 6.37 -4.08 2.33
CA LEU A 101 7.73 -4.57 2.17
C LEU A 101 8.44 -3.91 0.97
N TRP A 102 7.76 -3.82 -0.17
CA TRP A 102 8.29 -3.17 -1.36
C TRP A 102 8.55 -1.69 -1.13
N MET A 103 7.58 -0.97 -0.60
CA MET A 103 7.72 0.46 -0.30
C MET A 103 8.78 0.74 0.75
N ASP A 104 8.84 -0.07 1.81
CA ASP A 104 9.85 0.07 2.86
C ASP A 104 11.27 -0.10 2.30
N HIS A 105 11.47 -1.11 1.45
CA HIS A 105 12.76 -1.36 0.79
C HIS A 105 13.18 -0.22 -0.14
N TYR A 106 12.28 0.26 -1.00
CA TYR A 106 12.60 1.34 -1.94
C TYR A 106 12.81 2.69 -1.24
N LEU A 107 12.02 3.01 -0.21
CA LEU A 107 12.22 4.20 0.61
C LEU A 107 13.57 4.17 1.35
N ASP A 108 13.95 3.01 1.89
CA ASP A 108 15.27 2.85 2.54
C ASP A 108 16.43 3.06 1.57
N GLN A 109 16.32 2.49 0.38
CA GLN A 109 17.37 2.53 -0.64
C GLN A 109 17.53 3.92 -1.28
N PHE A 110 16.43 4.63 -1.55
CA PHE A 110 16.45 5.79 -2.42
C PHE A 110 16.03 7.11 -1.74
N ALA A 111 15.37 7.07 -0.57
CA ALA A 111 14.85 8.26 0.08
C ALA A 111 15.35 8.45 1.53
N GLY A 112 16.19 7.55 2.04
CA GLY A 112 16.75 7.63 3.39
C GLY A 112 15.69 7.58 4.51
N THR A 113 14.51 7.02 4.21
CA THR A 113 13.39 6.84 5.15
C THR A 113 12.76 5.46 4.95
N ARG A 114 11.74 5.12 5.73
CA ARG A 114 11.08 3.81 5.67
C ARG A 114 9.59 3.92 5.96
N VAL A 115 8.82 2.87 5.60
CA VAL A 115 7.44 2.71 6.05
C VAL A 115 7.40 2.47 7.55
N LEU A 116 8.22 1.53 8.03
CA LEU A 116 8.37 1.28 9.46
C LEU A 116 9.44 2.22 10.04
N GLY A 117 8.99 3.30 10.66
CA GLY A 117 9.86 4.19 11.41
C GLY A 117 10.41 3.50 12.66
N GLY A 118 11.65 3.81 13.02
CA GLY A 118 12.29 3.31 14.22
C GLY A 118 13.04 4.46 14.94
N PRO A 119 13.47 4.27 16.20
CA PRO A 119 14.09 5.32 16.99
C PRO A 119 15.44 5.81 16.42
N PHE A 120 15.99 5.07 15.46
CA PHE A 120 17.29 5.38 14.86
C PHE A 120 17.20 6.12 13.53
N ARG A 121 15.99 6.48 13.06
CA ARG A 121 15.79 7.23 11.82
C ARG A 121 15.52 8.70 12.11
N THR A 122 16.25 9.56 11.42
CA THR A 122 16.08 11.02 11.51
C THR A 122 14.89 11.52 10.72
N ARG A 123 14.58 10.87 9.59
CA ARG A 123 13.41 11.17 8.73
C ARG A 123 12.34 10.10 8.94
N GLN A 124 11.16 10.51 9.42
CA GLN A 124 10.01 9.63 9.63
C GLN A 124 8.80 10.24 8.93
N ILE A 125 8.44 9.69 7.77
CA ILE A 125 7.29 10.14 6.98
C ILE A 125 6.00 9.44 7.37
N PHE A 126 6.08 8.25 8.00
CA PHE A 126 4.92 7.50 8.51
C PHE A 126 5.04 7.26 10.01
N ARG A 127 3.88 7.02 10.66
CA ARG A 127 3.76 6.70 12.09
C ARG A 127 3.21 5.29 12.28
N GLY A 128 3.66 4.62 13.33
CA GLY A 128 3.22 3.26 13.65
C GLY A 128 3.76 2.20 12.68
N GLY A 129 3.17 1.02 12.74
CA GLY A 129 3.57 -0.16 11.96
C GLY A 129 2.76 -0.37 10.66
N GLY A 130 1.94 0.61 10.29
CA GLY A 130 1.04 0.49 9.14
C GLY A 130 -0.26 -0.27 9.45
N VAL A 131 -1.18 -0.23 8.50
CA VAL A 131 -2.48 -0.90 8.55
C VAL A 131 -2.57 -1.93 7.44
N CYS A 132 -2.82 -3.19 7.80
CA CYS A 132 -3.13 -4.24 6.85
C CYS A 132 -4.66 -4.30 6.64
N LEU A 133 -5.13 -3.96 5.44
CA LEU A 133 -6.55 -3.98 5.13
C LEU A 133 -7.12 -5.40 5.19
N TYR A 134 -6.36 -6.43 4.80
CA TYR A 134 -6.79 -7.83 4.91
C TYR A 134 -7.09 -8.22 6.36
N THR A 135 -6.17 -7.88 7.26
CA THR A 135 -6.32 -8.17 8.69
C THR A 135 -7.52 -7.42 9.28
N MET A 136 -7.64 -6.12 8.98
CA MET A 136 -8.73 -5.30 9.48
C MET A 136 -10.09 -5.79 8.97
N ALA A 137 -10.20 -6.05 7.66
CA ALA A 137 -11.43 -6.56 7.04
C ALA A 137 -11.83 -7.93 7.59
N GLY A 138 -10.88 -8.86 7.71
CA GLY A 138 -11.13 -10.18 8.27
C GLY A 138 -11.62 -10.13 9.71
N THR A 139 -10.97 -9.32 10.55
CA THR A 139 -11.33 -9.12 11.95
C THR A 139 -12.73 -8.51 12.11
N LEU A 140 -13.02 -7.42 11.40
CA LEU A 140 -14.33 -6.73 11.50
C LEU A 140 -15.51 -7.57 10.99
N ARG A 141 -15.24 -8.47 10.03
CA ARG A 141 -16.24 -9.42 9.55
C ARG A 141 -16.44 -10.64 10.46
N GLY A 142 -15.59 -10.85 11.47
CA GLY A 142 -15.57 -12.07 12.25
C GLY A 142 -15.31 -13.33 11.40
N ALA A 143 -14.61 -13.17 10.26
CA ALA A 143 -14.35 -14.26 9.35
C ALA A 143 -13.28 -15.22 9.91
N PRO A 144 -13.32 -16.54 9.60
CA PRO A 144 -12.19 -17.42 9.84
C PRO A 144 -10.94 -16.92 9.14
N TYR A 145 -9.75 -17.15 9.73
CA TYR A 145 -8.48 -16.62 9.22
C TYR A 145 -8.22 -16.94 7.72
N LEU A 146 -8.57 -18.16 7.29
CA LEU A 146 -8.40 -18.57 5.89
C LEU A 146 -9.34 -17.85 4.90
N ASP A 147 -10.35 -17.15 5.40
CA ASP A 147 -11.29 -16.35 4.60
C ASP A 147 -10.96 -14.84 4.65
N TRP A 148 -9.83 -14.48 5.24
CA TRP A 148 -9.35 -13.10 5.23
C TRP A 148 -8.83 -12.75 3.85
N GLY A 149 -9.61 -12.04 3.09
CA GLY A 149 -9.23 -11.62 1.76
C GLY A 149 -10.14 -10.50 1.27
N MET A 150 -9.58 -9.64 0.44
CA MET A 150 -10.30 -8.48 -0.09
C MET A 150 -11.39 -8.90 -1.07
N SER A 151 -11.19 -9.98 -1.84
CA SER A 151 -12.18 -10.51 -2.78
C SER A 151 -13.51 -10.95 -2.17
N LYS A 152 -13.60 -11.02 -0.85
CA LYS A 152 -14.83 -11.33 -0.11
C LYS A 152 -15.63 -10.08 0.30
N LEU A 153 -15.12 -8.90 0.02
CA LEU A 153 -15.83 -7.64 0.31
C LEU A 153 -16.80 -7.29 -0.80
N PRO A 154 -17.96 -6.68 -0.50
CA PRO A 154 -18.89 -6.17 -1.49
C PRO A 154 -18.25 -5.12 -2.41
N ALA A 155 -18.68 -5.05 -3.67
CA ALA A 155 -18.17 -4.09 -4.65
C ALA A 155 -18.37 -2.63 -4.22
N GLU A 156 -19.41 -2.36 -3.44
CA GLU A 156 -19.71 -1.05 -2.87
C GLU A 156 -18.57 -0.53 -1.97
N PHE A 157 -17.85 -1.43 -1.28
CA PHE A 157 -16.71 -1.05 -0.45
C PHE A 157 -15.56 -0.48 -1.27
N TYR A 158 -15.43 -0.92 -2.51
CA TYR A 158 -14.43 -0.38 -3.45
C TYR A 158 -14.92 0.89 -4.17
N GLY A 159 -16.15 1.37 -3.88
CA GLY A 159 -16.78 2.45 -4.63
C GLY A 159 -17.02 2.09 -6.10
N HIS A 160 -17.26 0.80 -6.36
CA HIS A 160 -17.42 0.22 -7.71
C HIS A 160 -16.18 0.39 -8.62
N ILE A 161 -15.02 0.69 -8.07
CA ILE A 161 -13.76 0.72 -8.83
C ILE A 161 -13.35 -0.74 -9.12
N PRO A 162 -13.15 -1.13 -10.39
CA PRO A 162 -12.72 -2.48 -10.72
C PRO A 162 -11.25 -2.68 -10.32
N HIS A 163 -10.91 -3.89 -9.92
CA HIS A 163 -9.51 -4.30 -9.75
C HIS A 163 -8.89 -4.52 -11.13
N THR A 164 -7.98 -3.65 -11.54
CA THR A 164 -7.46 -3.61 -12.90
C THR A 164 -5.99 -4.02 -13.01
N HIS A 165 -5.32 -4.29 -11.89
CA HIS A 165 -3.87 -4.43 -11.81
C HIS A 165 -3.12 -3.20 -12.32
N ARG A 166 -3.73 -2.03 -12.18
CA ARG A 166 -3.08 -0.73 -12.26
C ARG A 166 -3.03 -0.15 -10.87
N ALA A 167 -1.85 0.10 -10.36
CA ALA A 167 -1.64 0.50 -8.96
C ALA A 167 -2.55 1.66 -8.51
N ILE A 168 -2.85 2.64 -9.39
CA ILE A 168 -3.70 3.77 -9.03
C ILE A 168 -5.18 3.39 -8.86
N ASP A 169 -5.71 2.51 -9.72
CA ASP A 169 -7.10 2.08 -9.61
C ASP A 169 -7.29 1.23 -8.36
N ASP A 170 -6.33 0.33 -8.10
CA ASP A 170 -6.36 -0.56 -6.95
C ASP A 170 -6.16 0.21 -5.64
N ALA A 171 -5.23 1.18 -5.59
CA ALA A 171 -5.06 2.08 -4.45
C ALA A 171 -6.32 2.92 -4.15
N ARG A 172 -7.03 3.39 -5.19
CA ARG A 172 -8.31 4.11 -5.03
C ARG A 172 -9.41 3.22 -4.47
N GLY A 173 -9.53 2.00 -4.99
CA GLY A 173 -10.46 0.99 -4.49
C GLY A 173 -10.19 0.63 -3.03
N PHE A 174 -8.94 0.35 -2.69
CA PHE A 174 -8.52 0.06 -1.31
C PHE A 174 -8.66 1.25 -0.37
N ALA A 175 -8.51 2.49 -0.85
CA ALA A 175 -8.79 3.68 -0.06
C ALA A 175 -10.26 3.77 0.33
N ASN A 176 -11.19 3.47 -0.60
CA ASN A 176 -12.62 3.40 -0.27
C ASN A 176 -12.91 2.28 0.74
N VAL A 177 -12.30 1.09 0.56
CA VAL A 177 -12.42 0.00 1.54
C VAL A 177 -11.97 0.45 2.92
N LEU A 178 -10.84 1.14 3.05
CA LEU A 178 -10.34 1.60 4.35
C LEU A 178 -11.35 2.52 5.06
N VAL A 179 -12.00 3.44 4.34
CA VAL A 179 -13.04 4.32 4.89
C VAL A 179 -14.21 3.51 5.42
N GLU A 180 -14.69 2.52 4.66
CA GLU A 180 -15.78 1.63 5.10
C GLU A 180 -15.38 0.79 6.32
N LEU A 181 -14.13 0.31 6.39
CA LEU A 181 -13.63 -0.41 7.55
C LEU A 181 -13.56 0.48 8.79
N PHE A 182 -13.17 1.76 8.65
CA PHE A 182 -13.22 2.71 9.77
C PHE A 182 -14.66 2.99 10.22
N ARG A 183 -15.59 3.15 9.27
CA ARG A 183 -17.02 3.31 9.60
C ARG A 183 -17.56 2.12 10.38
N LEU A 184 -17.25 0.89 9.97
CA LEU A 184 -17.63 -0.32 10.70
C LEU A 184 -16.99 -0.40 12.09
N SER A 185 -15.70 -0.08 12.18
CA SER A 185 -14.96 -0.07 13.45
C SER A 185 -15.55 0.94 14.45
N SER A 186 -15.96 2.11 13.97
CA SER A 186 -16.55 3.16 14.81
C SER A 186 -17.92 2.78 15.40
N ALA A 187 -18.59 1.79 14.82
CA ALA A 187 -19.86 1.24 15.33
C ALA A 187 -19.66 0.19 16.44
N LEU A 188 -18.43 -0.27 16.67
CA LEU A 188 -18.13 -1.22 17.75
C LEU A 188 -18.02 -0.48 19.09
N PRO A 189 -18.43 -1.13 20.20
CA PRO A 189 -18.22 -0.56 21.52
C PRO A 189 -16.72 -0.42 21.80
N PRO A 190 -16.27 0.63 22.50
CA PRO A 190 -14.87 0.77 22.86
C PRO A 190 -14.42 -0.37 23.78
N ILE A 191 -13.22 -0.87 23.54
CA ILE A 191 -12.58 -1.80 24.48
C ILE A 191 -12.19 -1.00 25.71
N THR A 192 -12.91 -1.20 26.81
CA THR A 192 -12.60 -0.57 28.10
C THR A 192 -11.61 -1.43 28.87
N GLY A 193 -10.39 -0.97 29.03
CA GLY A 193 -9.35 -1.58 29.86
C GLY A 193 -8.39 -0.51 30.35
N SER A 194 -7.79 -0.72 31.54
CA SER A 194 -6.76 0.20 32.06
C SER A 194 -5.41 -0.16 31.44
N ALA A 195 -4.70 0.85 30.86
CA ALA A 195 -3.33 0.70 30.38
C ALA A 195 -2.32 0.34 31.49
N SER A 196 -2.75 0.32 32.77
CA SER A 196 -1.93 -0.08 33.93
C SER A 196 -1.63 -1.58 33.98
N ASP A 197 -2.37 -2.41 33.24
CA ASP A 197 -2.28 -3.89 33.30
C ASP A 197 -1.18 -4.46 32.36
N PHE A 198 -0.48 -3.57 31.62
CA PHE A 198 0.54 -3.95 30.63
C PHE A 198 1.93 -3.33 30.92
N ARG A 199 2.28 -3.16 32.23
CA ARG A 199 3.61 -2.75 32.63
C ARG A 199 4.39 -3.88 33.25
#